data_2863e1d42ebd48a82049159b3c1ab12b
#
_entry.id   2863e1d42ebd48a82049159b3c1ab12b
#
_cell.length_a   1.000
_cell.length_b   1.000
_cell.length_c   1.000
_cell.angle_alpha   90.00
_cell.angle_beta   90.00
_cell.angle_gamma   90.00
#
_symmetry.space_group_name_H-M   'P 1'
#
loop_
_entity.id
_entity.type
_entity.pdbx_description
1 polymer ?
#
loop_
_entity_poly.entity_id
_entity_poly.type
_entity_poly.pdbx_seq_one_letter_code
_entity_poly.pdbx_strand_id
1 'polypeptide(L)'
;MFRLALQTLRFRKGGFAASVIALFFGAVILTACGALMETGIRNDLGPGAVPAALTGHHPPASRLISMSAVFGGIAAMVTVFVVGSTLALLVQQRLGEMALLRAIGSLPGQIRRMVVIETLVVALGAIALALWPGRLAGRWMLDRIAGSGVVPTRLGYHAGWIPMATAGGTALLAALAAAFIASRRAALARPADALAEARLQDRWLSTPRLVFALLCLAGGTALAVVTATVMNGEVAASTAGPTAMLWAGGLALLAPGLTGVLTAVFRPPLRALFGLTGRLAMDNARARRIRVAGAVTPVMLATGLAVALIYLQAGGGGEAASAWINYLLAGSIIAYAVISLVNTVIVAAVERRREFAAQRLVGATRGQVLRMTAVEAVLVTAVGTVLGTVVAGATLTPFGLALDGSWVPHGPAWIYPAIVGAVGALTVAASTLAARWAMRVRPAEAIASP
;
A
#
# COMPACT_ATOMS: atom_id res chain seq x y z
N MET A 1 11.94 29.41 -1.78
CA MET A 1 11.42 28.05 -1.96
C MET A 1 10.85 27.46 -0.66
N PHE A 2 11.56 27.50 0.48
CA PHE A 2 11.03 26.94 1.74
C PHE A 2 9.73 27.64 2.22
N ARG A 3 9.64 28.98 2.14
CA ARG A 3 8.41 29.73 2.48
C ARG A 3 7.24 29.37 1.55
N LEU A 4 7.49 29.17 0.25
CA LEU A 4 6.47 28.75 -0.71
C LEU A 4 5.97 27.33 -0.38
N ALA A 5 6.86 26.40 -0.06
CA ALA A 5 6.49 25.03 0.35
C ALA A 5 5.61 25.03 1.61
N LEU A 6 5.94 25.82 2.62
CA LEU A 6 5.12 25.96 3.84
C LEU A 6 3.75 26.62 3.56
N GLN A 7 3.68 27.63 2.69
CA GLN A 7 2.42 28.25 2.29
C GLN A 7 1.53 27.25 1.54
N THR A 8 2.08 26.48 0.59
CA THR A 8 1.35 25.45 -0.15
C THR A 8 0.74 24.41 0.80
N LEU A 9 1.50 23.95 1.81
CA LEU A 9 1.01 23.03 2.84
C LEU A 9 -0.15 23.63 3.65
N ARG A 10 -0.09 24.92 3.98
CA ARG A 10 -1.13 25.61 4.76
C ARG A 10 -2.43 25.79 3.98
N PHE A 11 -2.36 26.06 2.67
CA PHE A 11 -3.54 26.30 1.83
C PHE A 11 -4.16 25.02 1.26
N ARG A 12 -3.39 23.91 1.14
CA ARG A 12 -3.84 22.66 0.52
C ARG A 12 -3.84 21.44 1.44
N LYS A 13 -4.44 21.59 2.61
CA LYS A 13 -4.50 20.53 3.63
C LYS A 13 -5.05 19.20 3.08
N GLY A 14 -6.04 19.23 2.20
CA GLY A 14 -6.68 18.02 1.65
C GLY A 14 -5.78 17.18 0.74
N GLY A 15 -4.94 17.81 -0.09
CA GLY A 15 -4.05 17.08 -1.01
C GLY A 15 -2.95 16.28 -0.31
N PHE A 16 -2.44 16.80 0.82
CA PHE A 16 -1.39 16.14 1.59
C PHE A 16 -1.92 15.15 2.63
N ALA A 17 -3.22 15.24 3.00
CA ALA A 17 -3.82 14.39 4.04
C ALA A 17 -3.59 12.90 3.77
N ALA A 18 -3.74 12.45 2.53
CA ALA A 18 -3.52 11.07 2.14
C ALA A 18 -2.08 10.59 2.39
N SER A 19 -1.11 11.43 2.03
CA SER A 19 0.30 11.11 2.23
C SER A 19 0.68 11.15 3.71
N VAL A 20 0.11 12.09 4.49
CA VAL A 20 0.28 12.14 5.95
C VAL A 20 -0.28 10.88 6.59
N ILE A 21 -1.49 10.46 6.23
CA ILE A 21 -2.12 9.25 6.76
C ILE A 21 -1.28 8.00 6.42
N ALA A 22 -0.86 7.86 5.17
CA ALA A 22 -0.02 6.72 4.74
C ALA A 22 1.31 6.66 5.50
N LEU A 23 2.01 7.81 5.60
CA LEU A 23 3.27 7.93 6.34
C LEU A 23 3.09 7.69 7.84
N PHE A 24 2.04 8.27 8.43
CA PHE A 24 1.73 8.13 9.85
C PHE A 24 1.51 6.66 10.23
N PHE A 25 0.56 5.98 9.58
CA PHE A 25 0.27 4.58 9.93
C PHE A 25 1.43 3.64 9.59
N GLY A 26 2.14 3.85 8.48
CA GLY A 26 3.35 3.11 8.18
C GLY A 26 4.42 3.29 9.26
N ALA A 27 4.67 4.53 9.70
CA ALA A 27 5.62 4.82 10.75
C ALA A 27 5.17 4.27 12.12
N VAL A 28 3.87 4.25 12.44
CA VAL A 28 3.32 3.63 13.67
C VAL A 28 3.67 2.14 13.73
N ILE A 29 3.40 1.39 12.64
CA ILE A 29 3.66 -0.05 12.61
C ILE A 29 5.17 -0.34 12.66
N LEU A 30 5.96 0.42 11.90
CA LEU A 30 7.42 0.27 11.92
C LEU A 30 8.02 0.60 13.28
N THR A 31 7.49 1.63 13.98
CA THR A 31 7.90 1.96 15.35
C THR A 31 7.53 0.83 16.31
N ALA A 32 6.35 0.23 16.18
CA ALA A 32 5.91 -0.89 17.00
C ALA A 32 6.79 -2.13 16.80
N CYS A 33 7.04 -2.53 15.55
CA CYS A 33 7.93 -3.65 15.23
C CYS A 33 9.38 -3.38 15.68
N GLY A 34 9.88 -2.15 15.48
CA GLY A 34 11.21 -1.75 15.92
C GLY A 34 11.36 -1.78 17.45
N ALA A 35 10.31 -1.40 18.20
CA ALA A 35 10.31 -1.46 19.65
C ALA A 35 10.29 -2.90 20.18
N LEU A 36 9.54 -3.80 19.53
CA LEU A 36 9.57 -5.24 19.85
C LEU A 36 10.95 -5.83 19.57
N MET A 37 11.56 -5.47 18.44
CA MET A 37 12.91 -5.90 18.08
C MET A 37 13.95 -5.39 19.09
N GLU A 38 13.91 -4.10 19.49
CA GLU A 38 14.82 -3.55 20.51
C GLU A 38 14.62 -4.21 21.87
N THR A 39 13.37 -4.45 22.24
CA THR A 39 13.04 -5.18 23.47
C THR A 39 13.66 -6.57 23.46
N GLY A 40 13.54 -7.31 22.37
CA GLY A 40 14.19 -8.61 22.21
C GLY A 40 15.72 -8.53 22.36
N ILE A 41 16.37 -7.63 21.61
CA ILE A 41 17.84 -7.47 21.63
C ILE A 41 18.35 -7.11 23.04
N ARG A 42 17.71 -6.16 23.72
CA ARG A 42 18.16 -5.73 25.05
C ARG A 42 17.97 -6.78 26.14
N ASN A 43 16.94 -7.60 26.03
CA ASN A 43 16.73 -8.70 26.98
C ASN A 43 17.60 -9.92 26.67
N ASP A 44 18.04 -10.10 25.42
CA ASP A 44 18.96 -11.18 25.02
C ASP A 44 20.44 -10.86 25.35
N LEU A 45 20.82 -9.58 25.33
CA LEU A 45 22.18 -9.08 25.62
C LEU A 45 22.33 -8.49 27.04
N GLY A 46 21.25 -8.50 27.84
CA GLY A 46 21.25 -7.91 29.19
C GLY A 46 22.03 -8.73 30.22
N PRO A 47 22.42 -8.12 31.37
CA PRO A 47 23.04 -8.84 32.47
C PRO A 47 22.06 -9.86 33.03
N GLY A 48 22.33 -11.14 32.85
CA GLY A 48 21.45 -12.27 33.20
C GLY A 48 20.95 -13.06 32.01
N ALA A 49 21.31 -12.71 30.77
CA ALA A 49 21.06 -13.51 29.59
C ALA A 49 21.84 -14.84 29.69
N VAL A 50 21.13 -15.95 29.66
CA VAL A 50 21.75 -17.28 29.62
C VAL A 50 22.14 -17.57 28.18
N PRO A 51 23.42 -17.79 27.86
CA PRO A 51 23.83 -18.10 26.50
C PRO A 51 23.07 -19.30 25.92
N ALA A 52 22.54 -19.16 24.72
CA ALA A 52 21.77 -20.21 24.02
C ALA A 52 22.53 -21.54 23.92
N ALA A 53 23.88 -21.49 23.92
CA ALA A 53 24.76 -22.65 23.93
C ALA A 53 24.63 -23.54 25.18
N LEU A 54 24.14 -22.98 26.30
CA LEU A 54 24.01 -23.74 27.55
C LEU A 54 22.61 -24.33 27.79
N THR A 55 21.59 -23.86 27.07
CA THR A 55 20.20 -24.27 27.27
C THR A 55 19.66 -25.22 26.21
N GLY A 56 20.37 -25.39 25.08
CA GLY A 56 19.93 -26.22 23.94
C GLY A 56 18.61 -25.75 23.27
N HIS A 57 18.00 -24.68 23.77
CA HIS A 57 16.78 -24.10 23.25
C HIS A 57 17.03 -22.63 22.89
N HIS A 58 16.47 -22.18 21.78
CA HIS A 58 16.52 -20.76 21.43
C HIS A 58 15.89 -19.92 22.56
N PRO A 59 16.61 -18.91 23.10
CA PRO A 59 16.04 -18.08 24.15
C PRO A 59 14.75 -17.41 23.63
N PRO A 60 13.73 -17.27 24.48
CA PRO A 60 12.45 -16.69 24.07
C PRO A 60 12.56 -15.27 23.51
N ALA A 61 13.60 -14.53 23.87
CA ALA A 61 13.93 -13.22 23.30
C ALA A 61 14.35 -13.31 21.82
N SER A 62 15.05 -14.36 21.39
CA SER A 62 15.44 -14.54 20.00
C SER A 62 14.26 -14.79 19.07
N ARG A 63 13.20 -15.44 19.56
CA ARG A 63 11.94 -15.58 18.82
C ARG A 63 11.26 -14.22 18.60
N LEU A 64 11.28 -13.34 19.59
CA LEU A 64 10.74 -11.99 19.47
C LEU A 64 11.52 -11.17 18.45
N ILE A 65 12.85 -11.31 18.41
CA ILE A 65 13.72 -10.65 17.42
C ILE A 65 13.39 -11.13 16.01
N SER A 66 13.38 -12.44 15.77
CA SER A 66 13.13 -13.00 14.45
C SER A 66 11.73 -12.67 13.93
N MET A 67 10.70 -12.80 14.75
CA MET A 67 9.33 -12.42 14.40
C MET A 67 9.24 -10.92 14.08
N SER A 68 9.80 -10.06 14.92
CA SER A 68 9.78 -8.61 14.70
C SER A 68 10.57 -8.21 13.46
N ALA A 69 11.66 -8.89 13.15
CA ALA A 69 12.46 -8.65 11.94
C ALA A 69 11.68 -9.05 10.67
N VAL A 70 11.04 -10.23 10.66
CA VAL A 70 10.26 -10.71 9.51
C VAL A 70 9.06 -9.79 9.27
N PHE A 71 8.22 -9.58 10.28
CA PHE A 71 7.03 -8.74 10.14
C PHE A 71 7.37 -7.25 9.95
N GLY A 72 8.41 -6.76 10.63
CA GLY A 72 8.95 -5.41 10.44
C GLY A 72 9.49 -5.21 9.02
N GLY A 73 10.15 -6.20 8.46
CA GLY A 73 10.61 -6.20 7.06
C GLY A 73 9.44 -6.14 6.08
N ILE A 74 8.40 -6.94 6.27
CA ILE A 74 7.17 -6.91 5.46
C ILE A 74 6.50 -5.53 5.60
N ALA A 75 6.34 -5.03 6.83
CA ALA A 75 5.76 -3.71 7.09
C ALA A 75 6.57 -2.58 6.44
N ALA A 76 7.91 -2.67 6.44
CA ALA A 76 8.77 -1.71 5.76
C ALA A 76 8.55 -1.71 4.24
N MET A 77 8.47 -2.87 3.62
CA MET A 77 8.22 -2.99 2.18
C MET A 77 6.82 -2.48 1.81
N VAL A 78 5.80 -2.81 2.60
CA VAL A 78 4.43 -2.27 2.42
C VAL A 78 4.45 -0.75 2.55
N THR A 79 5.15 -0.21 3.55
CA THR A 79 5.27 1.24 3.77
C THR A 79 5.94 1.93 2.58
N VAL A 80 7.06 1.40 2.10
CA VAL A 80 7.75 1.92 0.91
C VAL A 80 6.80 1.97 -0.29
N PHE A 81 6.05 0.91 -0.51
CA PHE A 81 5.13 0.80 -1.63
C PHE A 81 3.93 1.76 -1.50
N VAL A 82 3.28 1.79 -0.34
CA VAL A 82 2.11 2.65 -0.06
C VAL A 82 2.49 4.12 -0.11
N VAL A 83 3.56 4.51 0.57
CA VAL A 83 4.07 5.88 0.57
C VAL A 83 4.50 6.29 -0.85
N GLY A 84 5.22 5.39 -1.55
CA GLY A 84 5.66 5.61 -2.91
C GLY A 84 4.51 5.85 -3.88
N SER A 85 3.47 5.00 -3.84
CA SER A 85 2.28 5.13 -4.69
C SER A 85 1.46 6.39 -4.37
N THR A 86 1.28 6.71 -3.09
CA THR A 86 0.52 7.87 -2.63
C THR A 86 1.21 9.18 -3.02
N LEU A 87 2.54 9.28 -2.83
CA LEU A 87 3.31 10.46 -3.23
C LEU A 87 3.41 10.61 -4.75
N ALA A 88 3.55 9.49 -5.48
CA ALA A 88 3.52 9.52 -6.93
C ALA A 88 2.18 10.06 -7.45
N LEU A 89 1.07 9.64 -6.86
CA LEU A 89 -0.26 10.17 -7.16
C LEU A 89 -0.35 11.67 -6.86
N LEU A 90 0.10 12.11 -5.67
CA LEU A 90 0.10 13.52 -5.28
C LEU A 90 0.87 14.40 -6.28
N VAL A 91 2.04 13.96 -6.74
CA VAL A 91 2.82 14.70 -7.73
C VAL A 91 2.13 14.71 -9.10
N GLN A 92 1.51 13.59 -9.52
CA GLN A 92 0.74 13.54 -10.76
C GLN A 92 -0.41 14.55 -10.78
N GLN A 93 -1.10 14.73 -9.67
CA GLN A 93 -2.19 15.69 -9.51
C GLN A 93 -1.74 17.16 -9.70
N ARG A 94 -0.47 17.44 -9.47
CA ARG A 94 0.13 18.78 -9.52
C ARG A 94 0.90 19.07 -10.79
N LEU A 95 0.86 18.16 -11.79
CA LEU A 95 1.61 18.36 -13.05
C LEU A 95 1.23 19.65 -13.78
N GLY A 96 -0.06 20.00 -13.82
CA GLY A 96 -0.52 21.24 -14.43
C GLY A 96 0.02 22.50 -13.75
N GLU A 97 0.08 22.51 -12.39
CA GLU A 97 0.66 23.63 -11.63
C GLU A 97 2.17 23.76 -11.89
N MET A 98 2.86 22.62 -11.93
CA MET A 98 4.29 22.60 -12.23
C MET A 98 4.58 23.05 -13.67
N ALA A 99 3.71 22.70 -14.61
CA ALA A 99 3.79 23.21 -15.99
C ALA A 99 3.59 24.73 -16.05
N LEU A 100 2.63 25.28 -15.28
CA LEU A 100 2.41 26.70 -15.17
C LEU A 100 3.62 27.42 -14.57
N LEU A 101 4.22 26.89 -13.49
CA LEU A 101 5.45 27.42 -12.90
C LEU A 101 6.61 27.44 -13.91
N ARG A 102 6.69 26.44 -14.79
CA ARG A 102 7.69 26.42 -15.87
C ARG A 102 7.40 27.47 -16.95
N ALA A 103 6.13 27.67 -17.28
CA ALA A 103 5.72 28.67 -18.25
C ALA A 103 6.12 30.10 -17.83
N ILE A 104 6.11 30.38 -16.51
CA ILE A 104 6.59 31.65 -15.94
C ILE A 104 8.10 31.69 -15.66
N GLY A 105 8.88 30.69 -16.14
CA GLY A 105 10.34 30.71 -16.10
C GLY A 105 11.02 29.93 -14.97
N SER A 106 10.29 29.10 -14.19
CA SER A 106 10.93 28.28 -13.16
C SER A 106 11.83 27.19 -13.75
N LEU A 107 13.03 27.04 -13.19
CA LEU A 107 13.98 25.99 -13.59
C LEU A 107 13.53 24.60 -13.11
N PRO A 108 13.81 23.51 -13.86
CA PRO A 108 13.49 22.15 -13.47
C PRO A 108 14.02 21.77 -12.08
N GLY A 109 15.25 22.23 -11.75
CA GLY A 109 15.87 21.99 -10.44
C GLY A 109 15.15 22.67 -9.28
N GLN A 110 14.54 23.84 -9.53
CA GLN A 110 13.76 24.56 -8.51
C GLN A 110 12.46 23.84 -8.18
N ILE A 111 11.75 23.33 -9.19
CA ILE A 111 10.52 22.54 -9.01
C ILE A 111 10.83 21.24 -8.25
N ARG A 112 11.90 20.53 -8.63
CA ARG A 112 12.33 19.32 -7.96
C ARG A 112 12.65 19.58 -6.48
N ARG A 113 13.43 20.63 -6.19
CA ARG A 113 13.77 21.02 -4.81
C ARG A 113 12.52 21.37 -4.00
N MET A 114 11.55 22.04 -4.60
CA MET A 114 10.28 22.38 -3.96
C MET A 114 9.53 21.11 -3.54
N VAL A 115 9.33 20.16 -4.48
CA VAL A 115 8.63 18.89 -4.20
C VAL A 115 9.34 18.08 -3.12
N VAL A 116 10.67 17.99 -3.16
CA VAL A 116 11.46 17.25 -2.16
C VAL A 116 11.32 17.90 -0.78
N ILE A 117 11.40 19.23 -0.67
CA ILE A 117 11.24 19.94 0.61
C ILE A 117 9.82 19.75 1.17
N GLU A 118 8.78 19.90 0.34
CA GLU A 118 7.39 19.67 0.76
C GLU A 118 7.21 18.24 1.30
N THR A 119 7.70 17.24 0.56
CA THR A 119 7.64 15.84 0.98
C THR A 119 8.42 15.59 2.27
N LEU A 120 9.60 16.19 2.41
CA LEU A 120 10.42 16.07 3.61
C LEU A 120 9.70 16.63 4.85
N VAL A 121 9.10 17.81 4.74
CA VAL A 121 8.36 18.43 5.85
C VAL A 121 7.16 17.57 6.26
N VAL A 122 6.42 17.07 5.28
CA VAL A 122 5.28 16.17 5.52
C VAL A 122 5.72 14.86 6.17
N ALA A 123 6.81 14.26 5.66
CA ALA A 123 7.33 12.99 6.18
C ALA A 123 7.83 13.14 7.62
N LEU A 124 8.65 14.16 7.90
CA LEU A 124 9.15 14.42 9.25
C LEU A 124 8.02 14.69 10.25
N GLY A 125 7.03 15.49 9.86
CA GLY A 125 5.85 15.74 10.69
C GLY A 125 5.03 14.48 10.96
N ALA A 126 4.76 13.66 9.95
CA ALA A 126 4.02 12.43 10.10
C ALA A 126 4.77 11.40 10.96
N ILE A 127 6.09 11.25 10.75
CA ILE A 127 6.95 10.35 11.54
C ILE A 127 6.99 10.81 13.00
N ALA A 128 7.23 12.09 13.27
CA ALA A 128 7.26 12.61 14.63
C ALA A 128 5.95 12.36 15.39
N LEU A 129 4.81 12.58 14.74
CA LEU A 129 3.50 12.28 15.31
C LEU A 129 3.27 10.77 15.52
N ALA A 130 3.87 9.90 14.71
CA ALA A 130 3.71 8.45 14.76
C ALA A 130 4.54 7.78 15.88
N LEU A 131 5.64 8.41 16.32
CA LEU A 131 6.55 7.79 17.30
C LEU A 131 5.85 7.46 18.62
N TRP A 132 5.01 8.36 19.13
CA TRP A 132 4.32 8.14 20.39
C TRP A 132 3.27 7.02 20.30
N PRO A 133 2.29 7.07 19.38
CA PRO A 133 1.32 5.97 19.24
C PRO A 133 1.99 4.65 18.79
N GLY A 134 3.09 4.71 18.03
CA GLY A 134 3.85 3.52 17.65
C GLY A 134 4.51 2.83 18.84
N ARG A 135 5.07 3.59 19.79
CA ARG A 135 5.61 3.04 21.05
C ARG A 135 4.49 2.42 21.90
N LEU A 136 3.33 3.08 21.96
CA LEU A 136 2.18 2.59 22.70
C LEU A 136 1.66 1.28 22.07
N ALA A 137 1.55 1.22 20.75
CA ALA A 137 1.18 0.01 20.02
C ALA A 137 2.18 -1.14 20.25
N GLY A 138 3.49 -0.84 20.20
CA GLY A 138 4.53 -1.83 20.51
C GLY A 138 4.44 -2.38 21.93
N ARG A 139 4.17 -1.51 22.92
CA ARG A 139 3.95 -1.93 24.31
C ARG A 139 2.71 -2.80 24.44
N TRP A 140 1.59 -2.37 23.86
CA TRP A 140 0.36 -3.15 23.86
C TRP A 140 0.54 -4.53 23.19
N MET A 141 1.28 -4.58 22.08
CA MET A 141 1.61 -5.84 21.41
C MET A 141 2.47 -6.73 22.31
N LEU A 142 3.49 -6.19 22.99
CA LEU A 142 4.33 -6.93 23.93
C LEU A 142 3.52 -7.50 25.07
N ASP A 143 2.64 -6.69 25.69
CA ASP A 143 1.79 -7.13 26.81
C ASP A 143 0.87 -8.29 26.37
N ARG A 144 0.35 -8.23 25.14
CA ARG A 144 -0.46 -9.32 24.58
C ARG A 144 0.37 -10.57 24.28
N ILE A 145 1.59 -10.41 23.77
CA ILE A 145 2.51 -11.51 23.49
C ILE A 145 2.94 -12.19 24.82
N ALA A 146 3.27 -11.40 25.83
CA ALA A 146 3.62 -11.94 27.16
C ALA A 146 2.45 -12.66 27.83
N GLY A 147 1.22 -12.18 27.65
CA GLY A 147 0.02 -12.83 28.14
C GLY A 147 -0.32 -14.19 27.48
N SER A 148 0.24 -14.49 26.31
CA SER A 148 0.08 -15.78 25.63
C SER A 148 1.05 -16.88 26.09
N GLY A 149 2.01 -16.57 26.98
CA GLY A 149 2.98 -17.51 27.53
C GLY A 149 4.16 -17.85 26.61
N VAL A 150 4.22 -17.31 25.39
CA VAL A 150 5.32 -17.56 24.43
C VAL A 150 6.59 -16.81 24.82
N VAL A 151 6.42 -15.70 25.53
CA VAL A 151 7.53 -14.85 25.99
C VAL A 151 7.35 -14.61 27.49
N PRO A 152 8.42 -14.64 28.30
CA PRO A 152 8.32 -14.40 29.73
C PRO A 152 7.67 -13.07 30.06
N THR A 153 6.78 -13.05 31.06
CA THR A 153 6.09 -11.83 31.51
C THR A 153 7.02 -10.78 32.15
N ARG A 154 8.28 -11.11 32.35
CA ARG A 154 9.30 -10.24 32.97
C ARG A 154 10.16 -9.44 31.99
N LEU A 155 9.86 -9.47 30.69
CA LEU A 155 10.63 -8.69 29.70
C LEU A 155 10.37 -7.21 29.89
N GLY A 156 11.44 -6.47 30.16
CA GLY A 156 11.41 -5.00 30.21
C GLY A 156 11.15 -4.42 28.81
N TYR A 157 10.09 -3.63 28.63
CA TYR A 157 9.83 -2.94 27.38
C TYR A 157 10.86 -1.85 27.11
N HIS A 158 11.54 -1.94 25.99
CA HIS A 158 12.53 -0.95 25.53
C HIS A 158 12.14 -0.37 24.18
N ALA A 159 12.11 0.95 24.09
CA ALA A 159 11.83 1.68 22.85
C ALA A 159 12.77 2.89 22.74
N GLY A 160 14.02 2.62 22.45
CA GLY A 160 15.08 3.61 22.32
C GLY A 160 15.24 4.12 20.88
N TRP A 161 16.45 3.96 20.31
CA TRP A 161 16.78 4.49 18.99
C TRP A 161 16.40 3.57 17.82
N ILE A 162 16.30 2.26 18.03
CA ILE A 162 15.97 1.28 16.97
C ILE A 162 14.59 1.56 16.36
N PRO A 163 13.51 1.77 17.13
CA PRO A 163 12.21 2.18 16.57
C PRO A 163 12.27 3.50 15.78
N MET A 164 13.07 4.46 16.23
CA MET A 164 13.24 5.73 15.51
C MET A 164 14.01 5.54 14.20
N ALA A 165 15.03 4.69 14.18
CA ALA A 165 15.83 4.40 12.99
C ALA A 165 15.03 3.57 11.98
N THR A 166 14.29 2.57 12.42
CA THR A 166 13.47 1.72 11.53
C THR A 166 12.30 2.50 10.93
N ALA A 167 11.52 3.19 11.74
CA ALA A 167 10.38 3.97 11.27
C ALA A 167 10.83 5.23 10.51
N GLY A 168 11.75 6.01 11.10
CA GLY A 168 12.25 7.24 10.49
C GLY A 168 13.05 6.97 9.23
N GLY A 169 13.97 6.01 9.27
CA GLY A 169 14.84 5.64 8.13
C GLY A 169 14.01 5.12 6.94
N THR A 170 13.20 4.11 7.15
CA THR A 170 12.41 3.49 6.05
C THR A 170 11.37 4.43 5.47
N ALA A 171 10.57 5.10 6.31
CA ALA A 171 9.52 6.01 5.84
C ALA A 171 10.12 7.24 5.15
N LEU A 172 11.21 7.79 5.68
CA LEU A 172 11.90 8.93 5.09
C LEU A 172 12.56 8.58 3.76
N LEU A 173 13.28 7.46 3.69
CA LEU A 173 13.90 6.97 2.46
C LEU A 173 12.84 6.68 1.39
N ALA A 174 11.74 6.04 1.76
CA ALA A 174 10.61 5.81 0.86
C ALA A 174 10.02 7.12 0.31
N ALA A 175 9.78 8.09 1.19
CA ALA A 175 9.24 9.39 0.82
C ALA A 175 10.18 10.17 -0.09
N LEU A 176 11.48 10.20 0.23
CA LEU A 176 12.49 10.90 -0.58
C LEU A 176 12.69 10.23 -1.95
N ALA A 177 12.75 8.89 -2.01
CA ALA A 177 12.87 8.15 -3.25
C ALA A 177 11.64 8.40 -4.15
N ALA A 178 10.44 8.34 -3.60
CA ALA A 178 9.20 8.63 -4.31
C ALA A 178 9.15 10.07 -4.82
N ALA A 179 9.50 11.05 -3.98
CA ALA A 179 9.55 12.46 -4.35
C ALA A 179 10.58 12.71 -5.46
N PHE A 180 11.75 12.07 -5.38
CA PHE A 180 12.80 12.20 -6.38
C PHE A 180 12.38 11.64 -7.74
N ILE A 181 11.79 10.44 -7.77
CA ILE A 181 11.34 9.78 -8.99
C ILE A 181 10.17 10.55 -9.62
N ALA A 182 9.19 10.94 -8.81
CA ALA A 182 8.00 11.66 -9.27
C ALA A 182 8.35 13.08 -9.76
N SER A 183 9.21 13.82 -9.03
CA SER A 183 9.61 15.16 -9.39
C SER A 183 10.47 15.20 -10.66
N ARG A 184 11.28 14.16 -10.95
CA ARG A 184 12.05 14.07 -12.19
C ARG A 184 11.13 14.04 -13.41
N ARG A 185 10.02 13.30 -13.36
CA ARG A 185 9.04 13.27 -14.45
C ARG A 185 8.36 14.62 -14.64
N ALA A 186 7.93 15.25 -13.54
CA ALA A 186 7.28 16.55 -13.56
C ALA A 186 8.22 17.67 -14.08
N ALA A 187 9.50 17.63 -13.70
CA ALA A 187 10.49 18.60 -14.11
C ALA A 187 10.90 18.48 -15.59
N LEU A 188 10.77 17.30 -16.20
CA LEU A 188 11.11 17.05 -17.60
C LEU A 188 9.92 17.20 -18.57
N ALA A 189 8.69 17.29 -18.07
CA ALA A 189 7.49 17.50 -18.90
C ALA A 189 7.58 18.85 -19.65
N ARG A 190 7.37 18.85 -20.96
CA ARG A 190 7.35 20.08 -21.77
C ARG A 190 6.05 20.84 -21.51
N PRO A 191 6.07 22.20 -21.42
CA PRO A 191 4.85 22.98 -21.20
C PRO A 191 3.75 22.73 -22.25
N ALA A 192 4.15 22.51 -23.51
CA ALA A 192 3.24 22.15 -24.60
C ALA A 192 2.56 20.80 -24.41
N ASP A 193 3.25 19.84 -23.77
CA ASP A 193 2.71 18.50 -23.50
C ASP A 193 1.63 18.54 -22.41
N ALA A 194 1.72 19.49 -21.48
CA ALA A 194 0.71 19.67 -20.43
C ALA A 194 -0.62 20.22 -20.99
N LEU A 195 -0.58 21.00 -22.06
CA LEU A 195 -1.77 21.46 -22.79
C LEU A 195 -2.33 20.38 -23.74
N ALA A 196 -1.47 19.43 -24.16
CA ALA A 196 -1.85 18.28 -25.00
C ALA A 196 -2.20 17.02 -24.18
N GLU A 197 -2.43 17.15 -22.89
CA GLU A 197 -2.60 16.07 -21.89
C GLU A 197 -3.63 15.00 -22.28
N ALA A 198 -4.61 15.34 -23.13
CA ALA A 198 -5.57 14.39 -23.70
C ALA A 198 -4.95 13.40 -24.71
N ARG A 199 -3.80 13.73 -25.35
CA ARG A 199 -3.16 12.88 -26.37
C ARG A 199 -1.99 12.05 -25.85
N LEU A 200 -1.39 12.41 -24.70
CA LEU A 200 -0.22 11.72 -24.14
C LEU A 200 -0.57 10.51 -23.25
N GLN A 201 -1.83 10.29 -22.99
CA GLN A 201 -2.31 9.16 -22.16
C GLN A 201 -2.16 7.78 -22.83
N ASP A 202 -1.79 7.72 -24.12
CA ASP A 202 -1.65 6.46 -24.86
C ASP A 202 -0.31 5.73 -24.63
N ARG A 203 0.73 6.40 -24.14
CA ARG A 203 2.03 5.78 -23.85
C ARG A 203 2.14 5.35 -22.38
N TRP A 204 1.42 4.29 -22.02
CA TRP A 204 1.44 3.72 -20.65
C TRP A 204 2.67 2.85 -20.35
N LEU A 205 3.34 2.30 -21.36
CA LEU A 205 4.60 1.58 -21.26
C LEU A 205 5.78 2.47 -21.65
N SER A 206 6.60 2.86 -20.68
CA SER A 206 7.94 3.35 -20.94
C SER A 206 8.94 2.20 -20.75
N THR A 207 9.96 2.12 -21.60
CA THR A 207 11.00 1.09 -21.54
C THR A 207 11.57 0.91 -20.11
N PRO A 208 11.95 1.97 -19.36
CA PRO A 208 12.45 1.81 -18.01
C PRO A 208 11.41 1.22 -17.04
N ARG A 209 10.13 1.55 -17.20
CA ARG A 209 9.05 0.99 -16.38
C ARG A 209 8.87 -0.51 -16.63
N LEU A 210 8.94 -0.93 -17.88
CA LEU A 210 8.88 -2.34 -18.27
C LEU A 210 10.08 -3.11 -17.72
N VAL A 211 11.30 -2.56 -17.86
CA VAL A 211 12.53 -3.19 -17.35
C VAL A 211 12.45 -3.36 -15.83
N PHE A 212 12.05 -2.32 -15.07
CA PHE A 212 11.87 -2.42 -13.63
C PHE A 212 10.78 -3.42 -13.23
N ALA A 213 9.68 -3.49 -13.96
CA ALA A 213 8.63 -4.47 -13.72
C ALA A 213 9.13 -5.90 -13.92
N LEU A 214 9.85 -6.14 -15.02
CA LEU A 214 10.44 -7.45 -15.30
C LEU A 214 11.53 -7.84 -14.28
N LEU A 215 12.35 -6.89 -13.83
CA LEU A 215 13.34 -7.13 -12.78
C LEU A 215 12.65 -7.51 -11.45
N CYS A 216 11.58 -6.81 -11.07
CA CYS A 216 10.81 -7.16 -9.88
C CYS A 216 10.17 -8.55 -10.00
N LEU A 217 9.55 -8.87 -11.13
CA LEU A 217 8.95 -10.19 -11.36
C LEU A 217 10.01 -11.30 -11.41
N ALA A 218 11.12 -11.07 -12.10
CA ALA A 218 12.23 -12.02 -12.16
C ALA A 218 12.89 -12.23 -10.78
N GLY A 219 13.11 -11.15 -10.01
CA GLY A 219 13.59 -11.24 -8.63
C GLY A 219 12.61 -11.97 -7.71
N GLY A 220 11.31 -11.71 -7.84
CA GLY A 220 10.26 -12.41 -7.11
C GLY A 220 10.17 -13.89 -7.46
N THR A 221 10.29 -14.24 -8.75
CA THR A 221 10.32 -15.65 -9.18
C THR A 221 11.60 -16.36 -8.75
N ALA A 222 12.77 -15.71 -8.85
CA ALA A 222 14.03 -16.28 -8.37
C ALA A 222 13.95 -16.58 -6.86
N LEU A 223 13.40 -15.64 -6.07
CA LEU A 223 13.23 -15.84 -4.64
C LEU A 223 12.20 -16.94 -4.34
N ALA A 224 11.12 -17.05 -5.11
CA ALA A 224 10.13 -18.13 -5.03
C ALA A 224 10.76 -19.51 -5.31
N VAL A 225 11.63 -19.61 -6.33
CA VAL A 225 12.36 -20.83 -6.64
C VAL A 225 13.32 -21.20 -5.51
N VAL A 226 14.08 -20.24 -4.98
CA VAL A 226 14.98 -20.48 -3.83
C VAL A 226 14.19 -20.98 -2.63
N THR A 227 13.02 -20.39 -2.36
CA THR A 227 12.12 -20.84 -1.28
C THR A 227 11.71 -22.29 -1.48
N ALA A 228 11.28 -22.67 -2.69
CA ALA A 228 10.77 -24.01 -2.98
C ALA A 228 11.86 -25.09 -3.03
N THR A 229 13.12 -24.74 -3.36
CA THR A 229 14.19 -25.74 -3.63
C THR A 229 15.25 -25.82 -2.55
N VAL A 230 15.51 -24.74 -1.82
CA VAL A 230 16.62 -24.63 -0.87
C VAL A 230 16.14 -24.50 0.58
N MET A 231 14.96 -23.88 0.79
CA MET A 231 14.47 -23.59 2.14
C MET A 231 13.50 -24.67 2.62
N ASN A 232 13.58 -25.00 3.92
CA ASN A 232 12.72 -25.98 4.55
C ASN A 232 12.09 -25.40 5.82
N GLY A 233 10.85 -25.81 6.10
CA GLY A 233 10.16 -25.48 7.35
C GLY A 233 9.91 -23.97 7.55
N GLU A 234 10.04 -23.52 8.80
CA GLU A 234 9.72 -22.14 9.20
C GLU A 234 10.60 -21.06 8.54
N VAL A 235 11.82 -21.40 8.12
CA VAL A 235 12.73 -20.47 7.45
C VAL A 235 12.19 -20.02 6.09
N ALA A 236 11.41 -20.87 5.42
CA ALA A 236 10.76 -20.54 4.14
C ALA A 236 9.75 -19.37 4.28
N ALA A 237 9.16 -19.18 5.46
CA ALA A 237 8.25 -18.06 5.73
C ALA A 237 8.96 -16.69 5.65
N SER A 238 10.26 -16.61 5.92
CA SER A 238 11.02 -15.35 5.90
C SER A 238 11.11 -14.72 4.49
N THR A 239 11.08 -15.54 3.45
CA THR A 239 11.15 -15.10 2.05
C THR A 239 9.78 -14.78 1.45
N ALA A 240 8.69 -15.21 2.10
CA ALA A 240 7.32 -14.99 1.61
C ALA A 240 6.97 -13.50 1.49
N GLY A 241 7.35 -12.68 2.49
CA GLY A 241 7.13 -11.24 2.46
C GLY A 241 7.83 -10.54 1.28
N PRO A 242 9.14 -10.67 1.13
CA PRO A 242 9.89 -10.15 -0.01
C PRO A 242 9.37 -10.64 -1.36
N THR A 243 9.01 -11.92 -1.48
CA THR A 243 8.43 -12.49 -2.71
C THR A 243 7.11 -11.80 -3.06
N ALA A 244 6.18 -11.69 -2.10
CA ALA A 244 4.91 -11.01 -2.29
C ALA A 244 5.09 -9.56 -2.74
N MET A 245 6.07 -8.83 -2.16
CA MET A 245 6.31 -7.44 -2.49
C MET A 245 6.96 -7.25 -3.86
N LEU A 246 7.88 -8.12 -4.27
CA LEU A 246 8.48 -8.08 -5.60
C LEU A 246 7.41 -8.36 -6.68
N TRP A 247 6.56 -9.36 -6.47
CA TRP A 247 5.44 -9.62 -7.37
C TRP A 247 4.44 -8.48 -7.38
N ALA A 248 4.05 -7.95 -6.22
CA ALA A 248 3.14 -6.82 -6.13
C ALA A 248 3.72 -5.56 -6.78
N GLY A 249 5.01 -5.28 -6.58
CA GLY A 249 5.71 -4.15 -7.22
C GLY A 249 5.76 -4.29 -8.74
N GLY A 250 6.12 -5.47 -9.25
CA GLY A 250 6.14 -5.77 -10.68
C GLY A 250 4.76 -5.62 -11.33
N LEU A 251 3.72 -6.20 -10.73
CA LEU A 251 2.34 -6.08 -11.21
C LEU A 251 1.80 -4.65 -11.09
N ALA A 252 2.14 -3.90 -10.05
CA ALA A 252 1.75 -2.50 -9.92
C ALA A 252 2.38 -1.61 -11.01
N LEU A 253 3.61 -1.90 -11.40
CA LEU A 253 4.25 -1.22 -12.52
C LEU A 253 3.58 -1.57 -13.85
N LEU A 254 3.07 -2.79 -14.02
CA LEU A 254 2.31 -3.22 -15.19
C LEU A 254 0.82 -2.91 -15.11
N ALA A 255 0.32 -2.45 -13.95
CA ALA A 255 -1.10 -2.26 -13.68
C ALA A 255 -1.87 -1.49 -14.76
N PRO A 256 -1.39 -0.39 -15.39
CA PRO A 256 -2.15 0.31 -16.42
C PRO A 256 -2.45 -0.55 -17.65
N GLY A 257 -1.51 -1.44 -18.02
CA GLY A 257 -1.73 -2.38 -19.11
C GLY A 257 -2.65 -3.53 -18.73
N LEU A 258 -2.34 -4.16 -17.61
CA LEU A 258 -3.12 -5.27 -17.08
C LEU A 258 -4.57 -4.85 -16.80
N THR A 259 -4.77 -3.65 -16.23
CA THR A 259 -6.11 -3.07 -16.02
C THR A 259 -6.85 -2.92 -17.33
N GLY A 260 -6.18 -2.50 -18.43
CA GLY A 260 -6.79 -2.41 -19.75
C GLY A 260 -7.29 -3.75 -20.27
N VAL A 261 -6.46 -4.79 -20.17
CA VAL A 261 -6.80 -6.17 -20.59
C VAL A 261 -7.91 -6.73 -19.71
N LEU A 262 -7.77 -6.69 -18.39
CA LEU A 262 -8.77 -7.20 -17.46
C LEU A 262 -10.10 -6.45 -17.54
N THR A 263 -10.08 -5.13 -17.77
CA THR A 263 -11.31 -4.36 -18.02
C THR A 263 -12.02 -4.86 -19.28
N ALA A 264 -11.28 -5.24 -20.33
CA ALA A 264 -11.89 -5.84 -21.53
C ALA A 264 -12.55 -7.17 -21.21
N VAL A 265 -11.94 -8.00 -20.36
CA VAL A 265 -12.49 -9.30 -19.91
C VAL A 265 -13.75 -9.10 -19.04
N PHE A 266 -13.72 -8.15 -18.10
CA PHE A 266 -14.88 -7.90 -17.21
C PHE A 266 -15.99 -7.05 -17.84
N ARG A 267 -15.74 -6.46 -19.01
CA ARG A 267 -16.73 -5.61 -19.71
C ARG A 267 -18.02 -6.34 -20.07
N PRO A 268 -18.02 -7.54 -20.68
CA PRO A 268 -19.26 -8.24 -21.02
C PRO A 268 -20.13 -8.56 -19.80
N PRO A 269 -19.63 -9.22 -18.74
CA PRO A 269 -20.46 -9.55 -17.57
C PRO A 269 -20.98 -8.32 -16.84
N LEU A 270 -20.19 -7.26 -16.66
CA LEU A 270 -20.63 -6.05 -15.98
C LEU A 270 -21.65 -5.26 -16.79
N ARG A 271 -21.57 -5.29 -18.12
CA ARG A 271 -22.61 -4.70 -18.98
C ARG A 271 -23.91 -5.50 -18.91
N ALA A 272 -23.83 -6.82 -18.89
CA ALA A 272 -25.02 -7.67 -18.78
C ALA A 272 -25.73 -7.48 -17.42
N LEU A 273 -24.97 -7.40 -16.33
CA LEU A 273 -25.50 -7.27 -14.97
C LEU A 273 -26.08 -5.86 -14.68
N PHE A 274 -25.41 -4.79 -15.17
CA PHE A 274 -25.74 -3.41 -14.80
C PHE A 274 -26.31 -2.56 -15.97
N GLY A 275 -26.53 -3.15 -17.14
CA GLY A 275 -27.17 -2.50 -18.29
C GLY A 275 -26.48 -1.20 -18.72
N LEU A 276 -27.23 -0.12 -18.87
CA LEU A 276 -26.71 1.20 -19.30
C LEU A 276 -25.65 1.74 -18.33
N THR A 277 -25.85 1.62 -17.03
CA THR A 277 -24.90 2.07 -16.02
C THR A 277 -23.58 1.33 -16.13
N GLY A 278 -23.62 0.01 -16.40
CA GLY A 278 -22.44 -0.80 -16.65
C GLY A 278 -21.69 -0.37 -17.91
N ARG A 279 -22.41 -0.08 -19.00
CA ARG A 279 -21.80 0.44 -20.25
C ARG A 279 -21.04 1.74 -20.00
N LEU A 280 -21.70 2.72 -19.37
CA LEU A 280 -21.09 4.03 -19.08
C LEU A 280 -19.89 3.92 -18.14
N ALA A 281 -19.98 3.10 -17.09
CA ALA A 281 -18.88 2.85 -16.17
C ALA A 281 -17.66 2.23 -16.86
N MET A 282 -17.88 1.24 -17.75
CA MET A 282 -16.81 0.59 -18.49
C MET A 282 -16.16 1.50 -19.54
N ASP A 283 -16.94 2.30 -20.23
CA ASP A 283 -16.43 3.25 -21.23
C ASP A 283 -15.64 4.37 -20.54
N ASN A 284 -16.08 4.85 -19.36
CA ASN A 284 -15.34 5.78 -18.51
C ASN A 284 -14.03 5.17 -17.97
N ALA A 285 -14.08 3.92 -17.47
CA ALA A 285 -12.89 3.21 -17.00
C ALA A 285 -11.84 3.02 -18.12
N ARG A 286 -12.28 2.71 -19.34
CA ARG A 286 -11.41 2.58 -20.51
C ARG A 286 -10.75 3.90 -20.89
N ALA A 287 -11.51 5.00 -20.90
CA ALA A 287 -10.98 6.34 -21.19
C ALA A 287 -9.94 6.81 -20.15
N ARG A 288 -9.96 6.25 -18.93
CA ARG A 288 -9.14 6.69 -17.80
C ARG A 288 -8.30 5.57 -17.17
N ARG A 289 -7.71 4.70 -18.00
CA ARG A 289 -6.97 3.49 -17.58
C ARG A 289 -5.93 3.74 -16.49
N ILE A 290 -5.15 4.83 -16.59
CA ILE A 290 -4.09 5.14 -15.64
C ILE A 290 -4.66 5.43 -14.25
N ARG A 291 -5.80 6.13 -14.18
CA ARG A 291 -6.48 6.44 -12.92
C ARG A 291 -7.07 5.18 -12.29
N VAL A 292 -7.72 4.34 -13.09
CA VAL A 292 -8.27 3.05 -12.62
C VAL A 292 -7.15 2.16 -12.10
N ALA A 293 -6.01 2.09 -12.79
CA ALA A 293 -4.83 1.35 -12.34
C ALA A 293 -4.31 1.84 -10.98
N GLY A 294 -4.35 3.16 -10.73
CA GLY A 294 -3.99 3.73 -9.43
C GLY A 294 -4.89 3.26 -8.28
N ALA A 295 -6.19 3.04 -8.55
CA ALA A 295 -7.12 2.50 -7.57
C ALA A 295 -7.05 0.96 -7.45
N VAL A 296 -6.67 0.24 -8.50
CA VAL A 296 -6.49 -1.22 -8.51
C VAL A 296 -5.32 -1.64 -7.62
N THR A 297 -4.23 -0.89 -7.63
CA THR A 297 -3.01 -1.24 -6.90
C THR A 297 -3.20 -1.44 -5.39
N PRO A 298 -3.87 -0.54 -4.62
CA PRO A 298 -4.12 -0.78 -3.20
C PRO A 298 -5.07 -1.95 -2.95
N VAL A 299 -6.05 -2.21 -3.84
CA VAL A 299 -6.92 -3.39 -3.75
C VAL A 299 -6.12 -4.68 -3.93
N MET A 300 -5.24 -4.71 -4.94
CA MET A 300 -4.32 -5.82 -5.19
C MET A 300 -3.45 -6.11 -3.98
N LEU A 301 -2.86 -5.07 -3.37
CA LEU A 301 -2.03 -5.21 -2.17
C LEU A 301 -2.84 -5.72 -0.98
N ALA A 302 -3.99 -5.10 -0.69
CA ALA A 302 -4.83 -5.50 0.44
C ALA A 302 -5.28 -6.96 0.30
N THR A 303 -5.74 -7.37 -0.90
CA THR A 303 -6.16 -8.74 -1.14
C THR A 303 -4.98 -9.71 -1.13
N GLY A 304 -3.91 -9.40 -1.87
CA GLY A 304 -2.75 -10.28 -2.01
C GLY A 304 -2.04 -10.52 -0.69
N LEU A 305 -1.80 -9.46 0.08
CA LEU A 305 -1.17 -9.58 1.40
C LEU A 305 -2.06 -10.25 2.43
N ALA A 306 -3.36 -9.92 2.47
CA ALA A 306 -4.27 -10.56 3.41
C ALA A 306 -4.37 -12.05 3.15
N VAL A 307 -4.53 -12.46 1.89
CA VAL A 307 -4.55 -13.88 1.51
C VAL A 307 -3.22 -14.54 1.84
N ALA A 308 -2.09 -13.98 1.38
CA ALA A 308 -0.77 -14.56 1.63
C ALA A 308 -0.47 -14.71 3.12
N LEU A 309 -0.63 -13.64 3.91
CA LEU A 309 -0.30 -13.67 5.34
C LEU A 309 -1.22 -14.59 6.15
N ILE A 310 -2.51 -14.64 5.87
CA ILE A 310 -3.44 -15.49 6.63
C ILE A 310 -3.22 -16.97 6.29
N TYR A 311 -3.04 -17.32 5.01
CA TYR A 311 -2.76 -18.71 4.62
C TYR A 311 -1.36 -19.18 5.04
N LEU A 312 -0.34 -18.30 5.07
CA LEU A 312 0.96 -18.61 5.64
C LEU A 312 0.85 -19.02 7.12
N GLN A 313 0.00 -18.33 7.89
CA GLN A 313 -0.21 -18.66 9.29
C GLN A 313 -1.02 -19.96 9.46
N ALA A 314 -1.99 -20.19 8.58
CA ALA A 314 -2.81 -21.40 8.63
C ALA A 314 -2.01 -22.67 8.26
N GLY A 315 -1.00 -22.56 7.40
CA GLY A 315 -0.13 -23.67 6.97
C GLY A 315 1.05 -23.95 7.89
N GLY A 316 1.47 -23.00 8.72
CA GLY A 316 2.72 -23.08 9.49
C GLY A 316 2.73 -24.03 10.70
N GLY A 317 1.65 -24.73 11.03
CA GLY A 317 1.63 -25.82 12.03
C GLY A 317 2.16 -25.50 13.44
N GLY A 318 2.41 -24.22 13.75
CA GLY A 318 2.99 -23.80 15.03
C GLY A 318 2.04 -24.00 16.22
N GLU A 319 2.61 -24.10 17.44
CA GLU A 319 1.84 -24.12 18.69
C GLU A 319 0.80 -23.01 18.72
N ALA A 320 -0.41 -23.27 19.22
CA ALA A 320 -1.52 -22.32 19.23
C ALA A 320 -1.14 -20.94 19.81
N ALA A 321 -0.24 -20.90 20.77
CA ALA A 321 0.26 -19.68 21.40
C ALA A 321 1.13 -18.83 20.43
N SER A 322 1.96 -19.46 19.60
CA SER A 322 2.78 -18.74 18.60
C SER A 322 1.95 -18.30 17.39
N ALA A 323 0.95 -19.09 17.00
CA ALA A 323 0.03 -18.76 15.91
C ALA A 323 -0.72 -17.45 16.19
N TRP A 324 -1.16 -17.23 17.42
CA TRP A 324 -1.87 -16.00 17.80
C TRP A 324 -1.02 -14.73 17.62
N ILE A 325 0.27 -14.79 17.97
CA ILE A 325 1.20 -13.67 17.79
C ILE A 325 1.35 -13.33 16.31
N ASN A 326 1.54 -14.36 15.50
CA ASN A 326 1.67 -14.20 14.06
C ASN A 326 0.41 -13.58 13.44
N TYR A 327 -0.79 -14.00 13.90
CA TYR A 327 -2.05 -13.36 13.48
C TYR A 327 -2.15 -11.89 13.91
N LEU A 328 -1.66 -11.54 15.11
CA LEU A 328 -1.63 -10.16 15.58
C LEU A 328 -0.74 -9.28 14.71
N LEU A 329 0.47 -9.75 14.40
CA LEU A 329 1.44 -9.04 13.56
C LEU A 329 0.95 -8.94 12.11
N ALA A 330 0.50 -10.06 11.53
CA ALA A 330 -0.10 -10.09 10.20
C ALA A 330 -1.32 -9.17 10.11
N GLY A 331 -2.19 -9.21 11.11
CA GLY A 331 -3.37 -8.35 11.22
C GLY A 331 -3.03 -6.86 11.22
N SER A 332 -1.93 -6.46 11.87
CA SER A 332 -1.47 -5.07 11.88
C SER A 332 -1.06 -4.60 10.47
N ILE A 333 -0.38 -5.44 9.72
CA ILE A 333 0.04 -5.15 8.34
C ILE A 333 -1.18 -5.10 7.40
N ILE A 334 -2.10 -6.04 7.56
CA ILE A 334 -3.36 -6.07 6.80
C ILE A 334 -4.18 -4.82 7.10
N ALA A 335 -4.30 -4.43 8.37
CA ALA A 335 -4.99 -3.19 8.76
C ALA A 335 -4.38 -1.95 8.10
N TYR A 336 -3.05 -1.88 8.03
CA TYR A 336 -2.38 -0.79 7.31
C TYR A 336 -2.68 -0.80 5.81
N ALA A 337 -2.64 -1.96 5.15
CA ALA A 337 -2.99 -2.09 3.75
C ALA A 337 -4.45 -1.66 3.48
N VAL A 338 -5.36 -2.01 4.37
CA VAL A 338 -6.78 -1.60 4.33
C VAL A 338 -6.95 -0.10 4.54
N ILE A 339 -6.27 0.49 5.52
CA ILE A 339 -6.29 1.95 5.75
C ILE A 339 -5.76 2.68 4.51
N SER A 340 -4.68 2.18 3.92
CA SER A 340 -4.12 2.74 2.68
C SER A 340 -5.09 2.63 1.51
N LEU A 341 -5.78 1.50 1.37
CA LEU A 341 -6.82 1.30 0.37
C LEU A 341 -7.93 2.34 0.51
N VAL A 342 -8.51 2.46 1.69
CA VAL A 342 -9.60 3.41 1.97
C VAL A 342 -9.16 4.84 1.72
N ASN A 343 -7.98 5.21 2.20
CA ASN A 343 -7.38 6.52 1.99
C ASN A 343 -7.24 6.85 0.49
N THR A 344 -6.67 5.94 -0.30
CA THR A 344 -6.47 6.14 -1.75
C THR A 344 -7.79 6.26 -2.49
N VAL A 345 -8.76 5.42 -2.16
CA VAL A 345 -10.10 5.44 -2.78
C VAL A 345 -10.84 6.73 -2.46
N ILE A 346 -10.78 7.22 -1.22
CA ILE A 346 -11.40 8.49 -0.82
C ILE A 346 -10.79 9.65 -1.61
N VAL A 347 -9.46 9.72 -1.70
CA VAL A 347 -8.77 10.77 -2.46
C VAL A 347 -9.17 10.75 -3.92
N ALA A 348 -9.13 9.57 -4.55
CA ALA A 348 -9.54 9.39 -5.94
C ALA A 348 -10.99 9.83 -6.20
N ALA A 349 -11.90 9.62 -5.26
CA ALA A 349 -13.29 10.05 -5.38
C ALA A 349 -13.46 11.56 -5.18
N VAL A 350 -12.72 12.17 -4.25
CA VAL A 350 -12.76 13.61 -3.99
C VAL A 350 -12.26 14.41 -5.20
N GLU A 351 -11.24 13.93 -5.89
CA GLU A 351 -10.72 14.54 -7.12
C GLU A 351 -11.73 14.58 -8.26
N ARG A 352 -12.68 13.67 -8.25
CA ARG A 352 -13.73 13.59 -9.27
C ARG A 352 -14.90 14.55 -9.05
N ARG A 353 -14.82 15.49 -8.09
CA ARG A 353 -15.91 16.43 -7.80
C ARG A 353 -16.39 17.19 -9.02
N ARG A 354 -15.46 17.72 -9.84
CA ARG A 354 -15.77 18.45 -11.08
C ARG A 354 -16.48 17.55 -12.10
N GLU A 355 -16.06 16.29 -12.22
CA GLU A 355 -16.68 15.31 -13.10
C GLU A 355 -18.10 15.00 -12.68
N PHE A 356 -18.32 14.75 -11.37
CA PHE A 356 -19.64 14.52 -10.81
C PHE A 356 -20.55 15.76 -10.99
N ALA A 357 -19.98 16.97 -10.85
CA ALA A 357 -20.70 18.20 -11.10
C ALA A 357 -21.08 18.33 -12.58
N ALA A 358 -20.17 18.09 -13.52
CA ALA A 358 -20.42 18.12 -14.95
C ALA A 358 -21.52 17.11 -15.37
N GLN A 359 -21.47 15.87 -14.88
CA GLN A 359 -22.49 14.86 -15.13
C GLN A 359 -23.89 15.32 -14.65
N ARG A 360 -23.94 15.97 -13.49
CA ARG A 360 -25.19 16.48 -12.93
C ARG A 360 -25.74 17.68 -13.71
N LEU A 361 -24.88 18.53 -14.25
CA LEU A 361 -25.32 19.65 -15.12
C LEU A 361 -25.88 19.15 -16.45
N VAL A 362 -25.42 18.02 -16.96
CA VAL A 362 -25.97 17.36 -18.15
C VAL A 362 -27.26 16.57 -17.84
N GLY A 363 -27.72 16.60 -16.57
CA GLY A 363 -29.00 15.99 -16.16
C GLY A 363 -28.91 14.65 -15.44
N ALA A 364 -27.71 14.16 -15.11
CA ALA A 364 -27.60 12.93 -14.32
C ALA A 364 -28.07 13.15 -12.88
N THR A 365 -28.91 12.23 -12.38
CA THR A 365 -29.33 12.23 -10.98
C THR A 365 -28.21 11.80 -10.05
N ARG A 366 -28.27 12.18 -8.76
CA ARG A 366 -27.30 11.74 -7.73
C ARG A 366 -27.23 10.20 -7.65
N GLY A 367 -28.39 9.53 -7.77
CA GLY A 367 -28.48 8.07 -7.74
C GLY A 367 -27.77 7.40 -8.91
N GLN A 368 -27.88 7.96 -10.11
CA GLN A 368 -27.21 7.46 -11.31
C GLN A 368 -25.68 7.59 -11.20
N VAL A 369 -25.18 8.74 -10.71
CA VAL A 369 -23.74 8.95 -10.48
C VAL A 369 -23.22 7.97 -9.44
N LEU A 370 -23.94 7.74 -8.33
CA LEU A 370 -23.56 6.78 -7.30
C LEU A 370 -23.53 5.34 -7.82
N ARG A 371 -24.56 4.93 -8.59
CA ARG A 371 -24.58 3.59 -9.22
C ARG A 371 -23.40 3.40 -10.17
N MET A 372 -23.08 4.41 -10.98
CA MET A 372 -21.91 4.36 -11.87
C MET A 372 -20.62 4.22 -11.09
N THR A 373 -20.45 5.00 -10.01
CA THR A 373 -19.26 4.89 -9.12
C THR A 373 -19.18 3.53 -8.45
N ALA A 374 -20.31 2.95 -8.02
CA ALA A 374 -20.35 1.62 -7.44
C ALA A 374 -19.91 0.55 -8.45
N VAL A 375 -20.37 0.61 -9.70
CA VAL A 375 -19.97 -0.33 -10.76
C VAL A 375 -18.48 -0.18 -11.10
N GLU A 376 -17.97 1.05 -11.15
CA GLU A 376 -16.52 1.28 -11.30
C GLU A 376 -15.73 0.67 -10.13
N ALA A 377 -16.22 0.81 -8.88
CA ALA A 377 -15.59 0.21 -7.71
C ALA A 377 -15.62 -1.33 -7.73
N VAL A 378 -16.70 -1.94 -8.23
CA VAL A 378 -16.79 -3.39 -8.46
C VAL A 378 -15.76 -3.83 -9.50
N LEU A 379 -15.58 -3.09 -10.59
CA LEU A 379 -14.53 -3.37 -11.57
C LEU A 379 -13.14 -3.29 -10.95
N VAL A 380 -12.84 -2.22 -10.21
CA VAL A 380 -11.56 -2.03 -9.51
C VAL A 380 -11.29 -3.18 -8.56
N THR A 381 -12.32 -3.60 -7.80
CA THR A 381 -12.24 -4.76 -6.90
C THR A 381 -11.96 -6.05 -7.69
N ALA A 382 -12.71 -6.33 -8.75
CA ALA A 382 -12.53 -7.55 -9.54
C ALA A 382 -11.10 -7.64 -10.13
N VAL A 383 -10.63 -6.55 -10.75
CA VAL A 383 -9.28 -6.48 -11.31
C VAL A 383 -8.21 -6.58 -10.21
N GLY A 384 -8.38 -5.85 -9.11
CA GLY A 384 -7.45 -5.86 -7.98
C GLY A 384 -7.39 -7.22 -7.29
N THR A 385 -8.53 -7.90 -7.14
CA THR A 385 -8.60 -9.27 -6.59
C THR A 385 -7.87 -10.27 -7.49
N VAL A 386 -8.08 -10.24 -8.80
CA VAL A 386 -7.36 -11.14 -9.73
C VAL A 386 -5.86 -10.95 -9.61
N LEU A 387 -5.38 -9.71 -9.63
CA LEU A 387 -3.95 -9.43 -9.50
C LEU A 387 -3.43 -9.77 -8.09
N GLY A 388 -4.22 -9.51 -7.03
CA GLY A 388 -3.89 -9.90 -5.66
C GLY A 388 -3.81 -11.41 -5.48
N THR A 389 -4.69 -12.17 -6.12
CA THR A 389 -4.64 -13.64 -6.15
C THR A 389 -3.36 -14.16 -6.82
N VAL A 390 -2.91 -13.50 -7.89
CA VAL A 390 -1.63 -13.83 -8.54
C VAL A 390 -0.46 -13.60 -7.57
N VAL A 391 -0.46 -12.46 -6.84
CA VAL A 391 0.56 -12.19 -5.81
C VAL A 391 0.54 -13.25 -4.71
N ALA A 392 -0.64 -13.56 -4.18
CA ALA A 392 -0.80 -14.58 -3.13
C ALA A 392 -0.36 -15.96 -3.62
N GLY A 393 -0.75 -16.37 -4.83
CA GLY A 393 -0.35 -17.64 -5.44
C GLY A 393 1.16 -17.73 -5.63
N ALA A 394 1.79 -16.68 -6.16
CA ALA A 394 3.24 -16.61 -6.34
C ALA A 394 4.02 -16.70 -5.01
N THR A 395 3.37 -16.39 -3.88
CA THR A 395 3.96 -16.46 -2.54
C THR A 395 3.68 -17.80 -1.86
N LEU A 396 2.42 -18.25 -1.92
CA LEU A 396 1.96 -19.44 -1.18
C LEU A 396 2.38 -20.75 -1.83
N THR A 397 2.42 -20.81 -3.17
CA THR A 397 2.83 -22.04 -3.87
C THR A 397 4.26 -22.47 -3.55
N PRO A 398 5.29 -21.59 -3.63
CA PRO A 398 6.65 -21.96 -3.23
C PRO A 398 6.77 -22.33 -1.77
N PHE A 399 6.00 -21.68 -0.90
CA PHE A 399 5.96 -21.97 0.52
C PHE A 399 5.35 -23.34 0.81
N GLY A 400 4.24 -23.71 0.17
CA GLY A 400 3.63 -25.04 0.30
C GLY A 400 4.55 -26.16 -0.20
N LEU A 401 5.27 -25.94 -1.31
CA LEU A 401 6.25 -26.87 -1.81
C LEU A 401 7.43 -27.07 -0.83
N ALA A 402 7.86 -26.03 -0.15
CA ALA A 402 8.93 -26.09 0.84
C ALA A 402 8.51 -26.75 2.15
N LEU A 403 7.20 -26.72 2.51
CA LEU A 403 6.68 -27.33 3.72
C LEU A 403 6.43 -28.83 3.59
N ASP A 404 5.68 -29.24 2.58
CA ASP A 404 5.17 -30.61 2.43
C ASP A 404 5.00 -31.08 0.99
N GLY A 405 5.54 -30.33 0.03
CA GLY A 405 5.48 -30.65 -1.39
C GLY A 405 4.10 -30.37 -2.02
N SER A 406 3.18 -29.68 -1.36
CA SER A 406 1.86 -29.39 -1.91
C SER A 406 1.80 -28.09 -2.70
N TRP A 407 1.05 -28.11 -3.81
CA TRP A 407 0.80 -26.93 -4.64
C TRP A 407 -0.39 -26.09 -4.12
N VAL A 408 -1.19 -26.65 -3.22
CA VAL A 408 -2.40 -26.04 -2.71
C VAL A 408 -2.12 -25.42 -1.36
N PRO A 409 -2.46 -24.14 -1.14
CA PRO A 409 -2.29 -23.51 0.16
C PRO A 409 -3.10 -24.22 1.24
N HIS A 410 -2.48 -24.48 2.38
CA HIS A 410 -3.14 -25.08 3.53
C HIS A 410 -4.00 -24.04 4.26
N GLY A 411 -5.27 -24.36 4.47
CA GLY A 411 -6.18 -23.53 5.24
C GLY A 411 -7.64 -23.71 4.80
N PRO A 412 -8.57 -23.21 5.62
CA PRO A 412 -9.99 -23.30 5.30
C PRO A 412 -10.34 -22.51 4.04
N ALA A 413 -11.03 -23.15 3.07
CA ALA A 413 -11.37 -22.57 1.78
C ALA A 413 -12.24 -21.29 1.87
N TRP A 414 -13.01 -21.13 2.98
CA TRP A 414 -13.86 -19.95 3.18
C TRP A 414 -13.09 -18.65 3.45
N ILE A 415 -11.81 -18.73 3.87
CA ILE A 415 -10.98 -17.55 4.16
C ILE A 415 -10.81 -16.68 2.92
N TYR A 416 -10.54 -17.29 1.76
CA TYR A 416 -10.35 -16.57 0.52
C TYR A 416 -11.58 -15.74 0.12
N PRO A 417 -12.79 -16.32 -0.02
CA PRO A 417 -13.98 -15.55 -0.35
C PRO A 417 -14.35 -14.52 0.73
N ALA A 418 -14.06 -14.79 2.01
CA ALA A 418 -14.27 -13.82 3.09
C ALA A 418 -13.37 -12.58 2.92
N ILE A 419 -12.08 -12.76 2.62
CA ILE A 419 -11.15 -11.66 2.36
C ILE A 419 -11.59 -10.86 1.13
N VAL A 420 -11.89 -11.54 0.03
CA VAL A 420 -12.34 -10.90 -1.21
C VAL A 420 -13.63 -10.13 -1.01
N GLY A 421 -14.58 -10.71 -0.29
CA GLY A 421 -15.84 -10.07 0.07
C GLY A 421 -15.63 -8.83 0.96
N ALA A 422 -14.79 -8.93 1.98
CA ALA A 422 -14.49 -7.81 2.88
C ALA A 422 -13.78 -6.65 2.15
N VAL A 423 -12.74 -6.94 1.38
CA VAL A 423 -12.02 -5.93 0.58
C VAL A 423 -12.93 -5.30 -0.47
N GLY A 424 -13.77 -6.10 -1.14
CA GLY A 424 -14.75 -5.62 -2.11
C GLY A 424 -15.80 -4.73 -1.49
N ALA A 425 -16.43 -5.17 -0.41
CA ALA A 425 -17.43 -4.38 0.31
C ALA A 425 -16.84 -3.04 0.79
N LEU A 426 -15.62 -3.07 1.33
CA LEU A 426 -14.92 -1.88 1.79
C LEU A 426 -14.61 -0.92 0.65
N THR A 427 -14.12 -1.44 -0.49
CA THR A 427 -13.81 -0.63 -1.68
C THR A 427 -15.06 0.05 -2.24
N VAL A 428 -16.16 -0.68 -2.37
CA VAL A 428 -17.44 -0.15 -2.85
C VAL A 428 -18.01 0.86 -1.86
N ALA A 429 -17.99 0.55 -0.56
CA ALA A 429 -18.47 1.46 0.49
C ALA A 429 -17.65 2.75 0.53
N ALA A 430 -16.33 2.66 0.57
CA ALA A 430 -15.45 3.82 0.57
C ALA A 430 -15.64 4.70 -0.67
N SER A 431 -15.72 4.09 -1.87
CA SER A 431 -15.94 4.80 -3.14
C SER A 431 -17.28 5.53 -3.16
N THR A 432 -18.36 4.87 -2.75
CA THR A 432 -19.71 5.43 -2.78
C THR A 432 -19.93 6.50 -1.71
N LEU A 433 -19.39 6.29 -0.49
CA LEU A 433 -19.44 7.28 0.59
C LEU A 433 -18.64 8.54 0.23
N ALA A 434 -17.44 8.37 -0.33
CA ALA A 434 -16.64 9.49 -0.77
C ALA A 434 -17.29 10.26 -1.94
N ALA A 435 -17.90 9.55 -2.89
CA ALA A 435 -18.66 10.19 -3.98
C ALA A 435 -19.89 10.93 -3.44
N ARG A 436 -20.62 10.34 -2.47
CA ARG A 436 -21.73 11.05 -1.79
C ARG A 436 -21.26 12.34 -1.13
N TRP A 437 -20.15 12.30 -0.43
CA TRP A 437 -19.57 13.48 0.22
C TRP A 437 -19.09 14.51 -0.81
N ALA A 438 -18.44 14.09 -1.88
CA ALA A 438 -18.00 14.95 -2.96
C ALA A 438 -19.15 15.69 -3.66
N MET A 439 -20.33 15.06 -3.76
CA MET A 439 -21.54 15.65 -4.38
C MET A 439 -22.35 16.54 -3.45
N ARG A 440 -21.96 16.78 -2.20
CA ARG A 440 -22.66 17.74 -1.29
C ARG A 440 -22.52 19.17 -1.75
N VAL A 441 -21.40 19.50 -2.43
CA VAL A 441 -21.18 20.83 -3.02
C VAL A 441 -22.11 21.04 -4.21
N ARG A 442 -22.61 22.27 -4.38
CA ARG A 442 -23.45 22.64 -5.53
C ARG A 442 -22.66 22.49 -6.83
N PRO A 443 -23.27 21.95 -7.92
CA PRO A 443 -22.55 21.71 -9.18
C PRO A 443 -21.87 22.94 -9.75
N ALA A 444 -22.52 24.10 -9.70
CA ALA A 444 -21.97 25.37 -10.18
C ALA A 444 -20.73 25.81 -9.39
N GLU A 445 -20.74 25.67 -8.06
CA GLU A 445 -19.63 26.01 -7.18
C GLU A 445 -18.43 25.06 -7.39
N ALA A 446 -18.72 23.76 -7.63
CA ALA A 446 -17.68 22.76 -7.86
C ALA A 446 -16.92 22.96 -9.17
N ILE A 447 -17.52 23.59 -10.17
CA ILE A 447 -16.86 23.93 -11.45
C ILE A 447 -16.13 25.28 -11.36
N ALA A 448 -16.68 26.25 -10.63
CA ALA A 448 -16.09 27.56 -10.43
C ALA A 448 -14.88 27.58 -9.48
N SER A 449 -14.76 26.57 -8.60
CA SER A 449 -13.59 26.44 -7.70
C SER A 449 -12.33 26.07 -8.50
N PRO A 450 -11.18 26.77 -8.32
CA PRO A 450 -9.95 26.55 -9.09
C PRO A 450 -9.34 25.14 -8.85
#